data_4ccc10a62592e672f971bc3f398b8ac2
#
_entry.id   4ccc10a62592e672f971bc3f398b8ac2
#
_cell.length_a   1.000
_cell.length_b   1.000
_cell.length_c   1.000
_cell.angle_alpha   90.00
_cell.angle_beta   90.00
_cell.angle_gamma   90.00
#
_symmetry.space_group_name_H-M   'P 1'
#
loop_
_entity.id
_entity.type
_entity.pdbx_description
1 polymer ?
#
loop_
_entity_poly.entity_id
_entity_poly.type
_entity_poly.pdbx_seq_one_letter_code
_entity_poly.pdbx_strand_id
1 'polypeptide(L)'
;MPRRPKVPCRHPGCPELVEPGSLYCAMHLPLHPEVTRPAGRRGYTRQWQKISRQYLQAHPLCAECMRQGRYTKATVVDHITPHRGDSGLFWDEANWQPMCKACHDRKTLTEDIHPVYRY
;
A
#
# COMPACT_ATOMS: atom_id res chain seq x y z
N MET A 1 33.55 -6.98 -12.44
CA MET A 1 32.17 -6.90 -12.95
C MET A 1 31.89 -5.51 -13.49
N PRO A 2 31.37 -5.41 -14.70
CA PRO A 2 31.00 -4.10 -15.22
C PRO A 2 29.91 -3.48 -14.37
N ARG A 3 30.09 -2.23 -14.03
CA ARG A 3 29.05 -1.48 -13.31
C ARG A 3 27.92 -1.14 -14.29
N ARG A 4 26.70 -1.18 -13.78
CA ARG A 4 25.56 -0.69 -14.55
C ARG A 4 25.72 0.81 -14.79
N PRO A 5 25.30 1.33 -15.94
CA PRO A 5 25.37 2.76 -16.19
C PRO A 5 24.46 3.54 -15.24
N LYS A 6 24.86 4.74 -14.90
CA LYS A 6 24.02 5.65 -14.11
C LYS A 6 22.74 5.99 -14.87
N VAL A 7 21.69 6.27 -14.12
CA VAL A 7 20.37 6.59 -14.67
C VAL A 7 19.98 8.01 -14.27
N PRO A 8 19.09 8.68 -15.04
CA PRO A 8 18.65 10.04 -14.70
C PRO A 8 17.82 10.05 -13.42
N CYS A 9 17.97 11.13 -12.64
CA CYS A 9 17.08 11.41 -11.53
C CYS A 9 15.64 11.53 -12.04
N ARG A 10 14.69 10.93 -11.34
CA ARG A 10 13.28 10.91 -11.77
C ARG A 10 12.52 12.20 -11.45
N HIS A 11 13.15 13.13 -10.73
CA HIS A 11 12.51 14.41 -10.47
C HIS A 11 12.36 15.19 -11.79
N PRO A 12 11.16 15.71 -12.12
CA PRO A 12 10.94 16.42 -13.38
C PRO A 12 11.94 17.57 -13.56
N GLY A 13 12.57 17.61 -14.75
CA GLY A 13 13.51 18.66 -15.08
C GLY A 13 14.91 18.50 -14.51
N CYS A 14 15.19 17.43 -13.76
CA CYS A 14 16.54 17.22 -13.19
C CYS A 14 17.41 16.42 -14.15
N PRO A 15 18.58 16.98 -14.60
CA PRO A 15 19.49 16.27 -15.50
C PRO A 15 20.50 15.39 -14.78
N GLU A 16 20.50 15.35 -13.44
CA GLU A 16 21.50 14.62 -12.67
C GLU A 16 21.41 13.12 -12.89
N LEU A 17 22.56 12.46 -12.95
CA LEU A 17 22.65 11.01 -13.04
C LEU A 17 22.86 10.44 -11.65
N VAL A 18 22.16 9.34 -11.36
CA VAL A 18 22.22 8.64 -10.07
C VAL A 18 22.63 7.19 -10.29
N GLU A 19 23.14 6.56 -9.23
CA GLU A 19 23.53 5.16 -9.28
C GLU A 19 22.31 4.26 -9.60
N PRO A 20 22.53 3.14 -10.30
CA PRO A 20 21.46 2.20 -10.58
C PRO A 20 20.81 1.72 -9.27
N GLY A 21 19.50 1.70 -9.25
CA GLY A 21 18.73 1.37 -8.05
C GLY A 21 18.30 2.57 -7.23
N SER A 22 18.92 3.73 -7.43
CA SER A 22 18.48 5.01 -6.85
C SER A 22 17.46 5.66 -7.79
N LEU A 23 16.49 6.36 -7.24
CA LEU A 23 15.46 7.04 -8.02
C LEU A 23 15.73 8.54 -8.16
N TYR A 24 16.31 9.15 -7.13
CA TYR A 24 16.50 10.60 -7.05
C TYR A 24 17.90 10.95 -6.62
N CYS A 25 18.42 12.11 -7.10
CA CYS A 25 19.69 12.63 -6.64
C CYS A 25 19.60 13.14 -5.20
N ALA A 26 20.76 13.44 -4.59
CA ALA A 26 20.80 13.87 -3.19
C ALA A 26 19.99 15.15 -2.92
N MET A 27 19.86 16.03 -3.91
CA MET A 27 19.08 17.25 -3.76
C MET A 27 17.57 17.01 -3.78
N HIS A 28 17.10 16.01 -4.53
CA HIS A 28 15.67 15.76 -4.72
C HIS A 28 15.13 14.66 -3.84
N LEU A 29 15.99 13.78 -3.32
CA LEU A 29 15.55 12.69 -2.45
C LEU A 29 14.74 13.18 -1.23
N PRO A 30 15.12 14.26 -0.54
CA PRO A 30 14.32 14.76 0.59
C PRO A 30 12.91 15.23 0.20
N LEU A 31 12.68 15.54 -1.07
CA LEU A 31 11.36 15.93 -1.56
C LEU A 31 10.43 14.73 -1.79
N HIS A 32 10.97 13.52 -1.69
CA HIS A 32 10.24 12.27 -1.94
C HIS A 32 10.40 11.31 -0.76
N PRO A 33 9.85 11.66 0.42
CA PRO A 33 10.02 10.84 1.62
C PRO A 33 9.41 9.45 1.49
N GLU A 34 8.46 9.25 0.59
CA GLU A 34 7.84 7.95 0.32
C GLU A 34 8.86 6.92 -0.18
N VAL A 35 9.92 7.36 -0.84
CA VAL A 35 10.97 6.46 -1.36
C VAL A 35 11.88 5.95 -0.25
N THR A 36 12.14 6.78 0.76
CA THR A 36 13.05 6.45 1.85
C THR A 36 12.36 5.81 3.04
N ARG A 37 11.02 5.88 3.09
CA ARG A 37 10.25 5.36 4.21
C ARG A 37 10.13 3.84 4.13
N PRO A 38 10.64 3.07 5.11
CA PRO A 38 10.47 1.62 5.13
C PRO A 38 9.00 1.23 5.20
N ALA A 39 8.66 0.05 4.68
CA ALA A 39 7.29 -0.47 4.69
C ALA A 39 6.70 -0.50 6.09
N GLY A 40 7.51 -0.79 7.12
CA GLY A 40 7.07 -0.79 8.51
C GLY A 40 6.54 0.55 8.99
N ARG A 41 7.11 1.66 8.52
CA ARG A 41 6.64 3.01 8.86
C ARG A 41 5.34 3.37 8.16
N ARG A 42 4.97 2.62 7.11
CA ARG A 42 3.69 2.79 6.41
C ARG A 42 2.59 1.90 6.99
N GLY A 43 2.87 1.20 8.09
CA GLY A 43 1.91 0.35 8.77
C GLY A 43 1.98 -1.13 8.40
N TYR A 44 2.77 -1.52 7.38
CA TYR A 44 2.86 -2.90 6.90
C TYR A 44 3.95 -3.68 7.62
N THR A 45 3.85 -3.79 8.95
CA THR A 45 4.79 -4.51 9.79
C THR A 45 4.43 -6.00 9.89
N ARG A 46 5.33 -6.78 10.53
CA ARG A 46 5.02 -8.17 10.89
C ARG A 46 3.83 -8.26 11.83
N GLN A 47 3.68 -7.29 12.72
CA GLN A 47 2.53 -7.20 13.62
C GLN A 47 1.23 -7.09 12.83
N TRP A 48 1.19 -6.21 11.82
CA TRP A 48 0.04 -6.08 10.95
C TRP A 48 -0.25 -7.39 10.19
N GLN A 49 0.78 -8.04 9.66
CA GLN A 49 0.61 -9.32 8.96
C GLN A 49 -0.02 -10.38 9.87
N LYS A 50 0.41 -10.45 11.12
CA LYS A 50 -0.13 -11.38 12.11
C LYS A 50 -1.60 -11.06 12.44
N ILE A 51 -1.88 -9.80 12.74
CA ILE A 51 -3.22 -9.35 13.13
C ILE A 51 -4.20 -9.49 11.96
N SER A 52 -3.78 -9.14 10.74
CA SER A 52 -4.63 -9.28 9.56
C SER A 52 -4.98 -10.74 9.28
N ARG A 53 -4.02 -11.65 9.44
CA ARG A 53 -4.31 -13.10 9.30
C ARG A 53 -5.31 -13.57 10.34
N GLN A 54 -5.18 -13.13 11.60
CA GLN A 54 -6.13 -13.48 12.65
C GLN A 54 -7.52 -12.94 12.34
N TYR A 55 -7.60 -11.70 11.85
CA TYR A 55 -8.85 -11.09 11.44
C TYR A 55 -9.54 -11.90 10.33
N LEU A 56 -8.78 -12.32 9.32
CA LEU A 56 -9.32 -13.11 8.20
C LEU A 56 -9.76 -14.51 8.64
N GLN A 57 -9.13 -15.09 9.65
CA GLN A 57 -9.59 -16.36 10.21
C GLN A 57 -10.95 -16.22 10.90
N ALA A 58 -11.19 -15.08 11.55
CA ALA A 58 -12.48 -14.79 12.18
C ALA A 58 -13.54 -14.30 11.17
N HIS A 59 -13.09 -13.73 10.05
CA HIS A 59 -13.96 -13.19 9.00
C HIS A 59 -13.52 -13.73 7.64
N PRO A 60 -13.82 -15.00 7.34
CA PRO A 60 -13.25 -15.69 6.18
C PRO A 60 -13.86 -15.31 4.83
N LEU A 61 -14.99 -14.60 4.82
CA LEU A 61 -15.71 -14.31 3.57
C LEU A 61 -15.62 -12.82 3.22
N CYS A 62 -15.48 -12.55 1.91
CA CYS A 62 -15.43 -11.18 1.39
C CYS A 62 -16.74 -10.45 1.70
N ALA A 63 -16.67 -9.31 2.38
CA ALA A 63 -17.83 -8.53 2.76
C ALA A 63 -18.60 -8.01 1.54
N GLU A 64 -17.87 -7.56 0.51
CA GLU A 64 -18.51 -7.03 -0.70
C GLU A 64 -19.21 -8.13 -1.50
N CYS A 65 -18.58 -9.30 -1.64
CA CYS A 65 -19.23 -10.44 -2.29
C CYS A 65 -20.48 -10.87 -1.53
N MET A 66 -20.44 -10.86 -0.19
CA MET A 66 -21.60 -11.20 0.62
C MET A 66 -22.76 -10.23 0.39
N ARG A 67 -22.47 -8.93 0.26
CA ARG A 67 -23.50 -7.93 -0.07
C ARG A 67 -24.16 -8.21 -1.42
N GLN A 68 -23.44 -8.87 -2.31
CA GLN A 68 -23.95 -9.26 -3.65
C GLN A 68 -24.50 -10.68 -3.69
N GLY A 69 -24.61 -11.35 -2.55
CA GLY A 69 -25.14 -12.71 -2.45
C GLY A 69 -24.14 -13.81 -2.85
N ARG A 70 -22.84 -13.51 -2.87
CA ARG A 70 -21.80 -14.48 -3.21
C ARG A 70 -20.94 -14.78 -1.99
N TYR A 71 -20.44 -16.02 -1.92
CA TYR A 71 -19.56 -16.45 -0.84
C TYR A 71 -18.16 -16.67 -1.38
N THR A 72 -17.34 -15.65 -1.31
CA THR A 72 -15.96 -15.69 -1.80
C THR A 72 -15.01 -15.56 -0.61
N LYS A 73 -13.97 -16.40 -0.58
CA LYS A 73 -12.97 -16.35 0.47
C LYS A 73 -12.25 -14.99 0.46
N ALA A 74 -12.18 -14.36 1.62
CA ALA A 74 -11.40 -13.14 1.80
C ALA A 74 -9.92 -13.47 1.92
N THR A 75 -9.10 -12.67 1.26
CA THR A 75 -7.63 -12.81 1.28
C THR A 75 -6.93 -11.54 1.72
N VAL A 76 -7.67 -10.43 1.85
CA VAL A 76 -7.12 -9.11 2.17
C VAL A 76 -7.97 -8.48 3.25
N VAL A 77 -7.35 -7.79 4.20
CA VAL A 77 -8.03 -6.87 5.11
C VAL A 77 -7.98 -5.49 4.48
N ASP A 78 -9.14 -4.95 4.16
CA ASP A 78 -9.29 -3.63 3.57
C ASP A 78 -9.70 -2.61 4.64
N HIS A 79 -9.29 -1.37 4.44
CA HIS A 79 -9.77 -0.24 5.26
C HIS A 79 -10.98 0.37 4.58
N ILE A 80 -12.12 0.39 5.27
CA ILE A 80 -13.39 0.94 4.74
C ILE A 80 -13.17 2.39 4.31
N THR A 81 -12.60 3.19 5.22
CA THR A 81 -12.13 4.53 4.92
C THR A 81 -10.61 4.46 4.73
N PRO A 82 -10.06 4.92 3.61
CA PRO A 82 -8.60 4.90 3.40
C PRO A 82 -7.88 5.61 4.53
N HIS A 83 -6.87 4.94 5.12
CA HIS A 83 -6.17 5.50 6.27
C HIS A 83 -5.26 6.68 5.91
N ARG A 84 -4.71 6.69 4.70
CA ARG A 84 -3.86 7.78 4.17
C ARG A 84 -2.75 8.21 5.13
N GLY A 85 -2.14 7.24 5.80
CA GLY A 85 -1.09 7.48 6.78
C GLY A 85 -1.58 7.78 8.19
N ASP A 86 -2.89 7.84 8.43
CA ASP A 86 -3.48 8.04 9.75
C ASP A 86 -3.45 6.72 10.52
N SER A 87 -2.64 6.65 11.58
CA SER A 87 -2.52 5.42 12.36
C SER A 87 -3.81 5.07 13.12
N GLY A 88 -4.61 6.07 13.49
CA GLY A 88 -5.90 5.83 14.13
C GLY A 88 -6.86 5.09 13.21
N LEU A 89 -6.95 5.51 11.96
CA LEU A 89 -7.77 4.82 10.95
C LEU A 89 -7.17 3.46 10.59
N PHE A 90 -5.84 3.35 10.53
CA PHE A 90 -5.18 2.10 10.19
C PHE A 90 -5.46 1.00 11.21
N TRP A 91 -5.40 1.30 12.50
CA TRP A 91 -5.53 0.34 13.58
C TRP A 91 -6.95 0.22 14.14
N ASP A 92 -7.90 0.99 13.62
CA ASP A 92 -9.29 0.90 14.03
C ASP A 92 -9.95 -0.33 13.41
N GLU A 93 -10.19 -1.35 14.23
CA GLU A 93 -10.78 -2.61 13.77
C GLU A 93 -12.19 -2.39 13.17
N ALA A 94 -12.92 -1.39 13.66
CA ALA A 94 -14.22 -1.03 13.08
C ALA A 94 -14.10 -0.50 11.65
N ASN A 95 -12.90 -0.05 11.26
CA ASN A 95 -12.61 0.41 9.90
C ASN A 95 -12.09 -0.70 8.99
N TRP A 96 -11.97 -1.92 9.48
CA TRP A 96 -11.49 -3.05 8.68
C TRP A 96 -12.66 -3.83 8.09
N GLN A 97 -12.42 -4.42 6.92
CA GLN A 97 -13.36 -5.38 6.34
C GLN A 97 -12.60 -6.46 5.58
N PRO A 98 -13.12 -7.71 5.60
CA PRO A 98 -12.52 -8.78 4.81
C PRO A 98 -12.92 -8.62 3.34
N MET A 99 -11.96 -8.73 2.43
CA MET A 99 -12.24 -8.65 1.00
C MET A 99 -11.43 -9.66 0.22
N CYS A 100 -11.98 -10.14 -0.90
CA CYS A 100 -11.21 -10.87 -1.88
C CYS A 100 -10.37 -9.89 -2.70
N LYS A 101 -9.31 -10.40 -3.33
CA LYS A 101 -8.41 -9.54 -4.10
C LYS A 101 -9.12 -8.76 -5.19
N ALA A 102 -10.05 -9.39 -5.90
CA ALA A 102 -10.78 -8.75 -6.99
C ALA A 102 -11.60 -7.54 -6.51
N CYS A 103 -12.33 -7.69 -5.40
CA CYS A 103 -13.12 -6.60 -4.84
C CYS A 103 -12.23 -5.50 -4.28
N HIS A 104 -11.13 -5.86 -3.63
CA HIS A 104 -10.16 -4.89 -3.10
C HIS A 104 -9.54 -4.07 -4.22
N ASP A 105 -9.09 -4.71 -5.30
CA ASP A 105 -8.50 -4.04 -6.44
C ASP A 105 -9.52 -3.09 -7.11
N ARG A 106 -10.77 -3.53 -7.23
CA ARG A 106 -11.84 -2.69 -7.80
C ARG A 106 -12.09 -1.47 -6.94
N LYS A 107 -12.16 -1.63 -5.62
CA LYS A 107 -12.36 -0.52 -4.69
C LYS A 107 -11.21 0.48 -4.80
N THR A 108 -9.97 0.01 -4.86
CA THR A 108 -8.79 0.86 -5.01
C THR A 108 -8.88 1.69 -6.28
N LEU A 109 -9.34 1.10 -7.40
CA LEU A 109 -9.46 1.81 -8.66
C LEU A 109 -10.62 2.81 -8.70
N THR A 110 -11.71 2.56 -7.99
CA THR A 110 -12.93 3.38 -8.09
C THR A 110 -13.10 4.36 -6.95
N GLU A 111 -12.70 4.01 -5.74
CA GLU A 111 -12.96 4.80 -4.54
C GLU A 111 -11.69 5.40 -3.93
N ASP A 112 -10.57 4.68 -4.06
CA ASP A 112 -9.31 5.07 -3.45
C ASP A 112 -8.33 5.60 -4.49
N ILE A 113 -8.83 6.28 -5.51
CA ILE A 113 -8.05 6.75 -6.66
C ILE A 113 -7.09 7.87 -6.27
N HIS A 114 -6.31 7.71 -5.23
CA HIS A 114 -5.29 8.67 -4.91
C HIS A 114 -3.94 8.03 -5.19
N PRO A 115 -3.25 8.40 -6.27
CA PRO A 115 -2.03 7.71 -6.69
C PRO A 115 -0.91 7.80 -5.66
N VAL A 116 -1.02 8.70 -4.70
CA VAL A 116 -0.02 8.93 -3.65
C VAL A 116 -0.14 7.90 -2.51
N TYR A 117 -1.33 7.32 -2.31
CA TYR A 117 -1.59 6.43 -1.18
C TYR A 117 -1.91 5.03 -1.67
N ARG A 118 -0.88 4.17 -1.68
CA ARG A 118 -1.05 2.74 -1.98
C ARG A 118 -0.81 1.92 -0.73
N TYR A 119 -1.68 0.99 -0.48
CA TYR A 119 -1.57 0.06 0.64
C TYR A 119 -0.72 -1.14 0.26
#